data_67f68e52ea9e3a2c2bef7650d1116f1c
#
_entry.id   67f68e52ea9e3a2c2bef7650d1116f1c
#
_cell.length_a   1.000
_cell.length_b   1.000
_cell.length_c   1.000
_cell.angle_alpha   90.00
_cell.angle_beta   90.00
_cell.angle_gamma   90.00
#
_symmetry.space_group_name_H-M   'P 1'
#
loop_
_entity.id
_entity.type
_entity.pdbx_description
1 polymer ?
#
loop_
_entity_poly.entity_id
_entity_poly.type
_entity_poly.pdbx_seq_one_letter_code
_entity_poly.pdbx_strand_id
1 'polypeptide(L)'
;MNKKDLKMRPVGNEYLEQYNALLRYVFQVTDQELSSVGWQEKEIIRAKFPTMQKADVIGWFDGDTLVSQVAVYPMRVKVFGKTYSMGGLTGVGTYPEYSNLGLMHKLLEQALKNMREKKQYICYLYPYSIPYYRRKGWELISDKISYEIKDYQLPKNHQVAGSVRRVKADGEELKETYARFAEHTHGAILRDELAWNEYWLWDRDDIMAAIYYNENEEPDGYIIYWIENEVFYIKDMIFNHEEARTGLWNFVSAHFSMIDRVEGSTYTDEPLAFLLEDASIKESISPYYMARIVDFPAFVADYPFKADGTEREWRFSMTDPIMECNQGSFLLKISKDGRGTAVKISEPCADSISIQTMTTMLMGYKRPDYLAKIGRIHAGGETIDMLEDAIEQQPPYISDYF
;
A
#
# COMPACT_ATOMS: atom_id res chain seq x y z
N MET A 1 -0.32 -17.10 -33.34
CA MET A 1 0.85 -16.27 -33.01
C MET A 1 1.90 -17.13 -32.32
N ASN A 2 3.14 -17.05 -32.71
CA ASN A 2 4.17 -17.95 -32.17
C ASN A 2 4.94 -17.22 -31.07
N LYS A 3 4.92 -17.72 -29.82
CA LYS A 3 5.64 -17.14 -28.66
C LYS A 3 7.15 -16.95 -28.92
N LYS A 4 7.70 -17.63 -29.91
CA LYS A 4 9.12 -17.62 -30.26
C LYS A 4 9.63 -16.27 -30.80
N ASP A 5 8.72 -15.42 -31.26
CA ASP A 5 9.07 -14.12 -31.89
C ASP A 5 8.99 -12.96 -30.90
N LEU A 6 8.38 -13.17 -29.71
CA LEU A 6 8.24 -12.16 -28.69
C LEU A 6 9.55 -11.98 -27.88
N LYS A 7 9.91 -10.72 -27.63
CA LYS A 7 11.11 -10.37 -26.85
C LYS A 7 10.75 -9.55 -25.62
N MET A 8 11.26 -9.97 -24.46
CA MET A 8 11.17 -9.18 -23.23
C MET A 8 12.35 -8.20 -23.21
N ARG A 9 12.06 -6.91 -22.98
CA ARG A 9 13.08 -5.86 -22.85
C ARG A 9 12.58 -4.70 -21.97
N PRO A 10 13.47 -3.83 -21.49
CA PRO A 10 13.07 -2.58 -20.85
C PRO A 10 12.21 -1.73 -21.79
N VAL A 11 11.28 -0.98 -21.21
CA VAL A 11 10.41 -0.04 -21.91
C VAL A 11 10.94 1.37 -21.63
N GLY A 12 11.63 1.97 -22.62
CA GLY A 12 12.17 3.32 -22.53
C GLY A 12 11.15 4.42 -22.88
N ASN A 13 11.58 5.68 -22.73
CA ASN A 13 10.74 6.85 -23.00
C ASN A 13 10.20 6.92 -24.45
N GLU A 14 10.89 6.28 -25.38
CA GLU A 14 10.48 6.17 -26.79
C GLU A 14 9.20 5.34 -26.97
N TYR A 15 8.82 4.56 -25.98
CA TYR A 15 7.59 3.75 -25.96
C TYR A 15 6.48 4.34 -25.07
N LEU A 16 6.62 5.59 -24.59
CA LEU A 16 5.67 6.22 -23.67
C LEU A 16 4.23 6.19 -24.18
N GLU A 17 4.02 6.47 -25.48
CA GLU A 17 2.70 6.42 -26.09
C GLU A 17 2.11 5.02 -26.08
N GLN A 18 2.90 4.01 -26.42
CA GLN A 18 2.45 2.60 -26.40
C GLN A 18 2.19 2.12 -24.95
N TYR A 19 3.04 2.52 -24.01
CA TYR A 19 2.87 2.24 -22.58
C TYR A 19 1.53 2.81 -22.08
N ASN A 20 1.26 4.07 -22.38
CA ASN A 20 0.01 4.73 -21.98
C ASN A 20 -1.22 4.12 -22.69
N ALA A 21 -1.11 3.83 -23.99
CA ALA A 21 -2.20 3.20 -24.75
C ALA A 21 -2.59 1.83 -24.15
N LEU A 22 -1.63 1.00 -23.78
CA LEU A 22 -1.90 -0.28 -23.14
C LEU A 22 -2.52 -0.10 -21.74
N LEU A 23 -2.05 0.86 -20.93
CA LEU A 23 -2.69 1.20 -19.64
C LEU A 23 -4.15 1.59 -19.82
N ARG A 24 -4.42 2.54 -20.69
CA ARG A 24 -5.80 3.01 -20.98
C ARG A 24 -6.70 1.87 -21.41
N TYR A 25 -6.19 0.99 -22.26
CA TYR A 25 -6.95 -0.15 -22.75
C TYR A 25 -7.32 -1.13 -21.62
N VAL A 26 -6.34 -1.55 -20.80
CA VAL A 26 -6.56 -2.57 -19.76
C VAL A 26 -7.33 -2.05 -18.55
N PHE A 27 -7.19 -0.77 -18.22
CA PHE A 27 -7.93 -0.10 -17.15
C PHE A 27 -9.21 0.58 -17.64
N GLN A 28 -9.53 0.46 -18.92
CA GLN A 28 -10.74 1.00 -19.56
C GLN A 28 -10.90 2.52 -19.38
N VAL A 29 -9.79 3.25 -19.29
CA VAL A 29 -9.80 4.71 -19.11
C VAL A 29 -10.23 5.38 -20.41
N THR A 30 -11.41 6.00 -20.38
CA THR A 30 -12.02 6.68 -21.53
C THR A 30 -11.66 8.17 -21.57
N ASP A 31 -11.82 8.81 -22.74
CA ASP A 31 -11.66 10.26 -22.87
C ASP A 31 -12.67 11.03 -22.00
N GLN A 32 -13.86 10.45 -21.78
CA GLN A 32 -14.87 11.05 -20.91
C GLN A 32 -14.43 11.04 -19.45
N GLU A 33 -13.84 9.95 -18.94
CA GLU A 33 -13.31 9.89 -17.58
C GLU A 33 -12.16 10.86 -17.40
N LEU A 34 -11.24 10.96 -18.36
CA LEU A 34 -10.16 11.92 -18.35
C LEU A 34 -10.67 13.36 -18.30
N SER A 35 -11.66 13.66 -19.14
CA SER A 35 -12.26 15.01 -19.19
C SER A 35 -12.99 15.36 -17.89
N SER A 36 -13.60 14.37 -17.19
CA SER A 36 -14.32 14.59 -15.94
C SER A 36 -13.42 15.00 -14.77
N VAL A 37 -12.11 14.67 -14.83
CA VAL A 37 -11.10 15.08 -13.86
C VAL A 37 -10.18 16.18 -14.41
N GLY A 38 -10.57 16.87 -15.50
CA GLY A 38 -9.82 17.98 -16.08
C GLY A 38 -8.64 17.57 -16.99
N TRP A 39 -8.39 16.28 -17.21
CA TRP A 39 -7.24 15.80 -17.98
C TRP A 39 -7.51 15.68 -19.47
N GLN A 40 -6.55 16.12 -20.28
CA GLN A 40 -6.47 15.85 -21.70
C GLN A 40 -5.41 14.77 -21.99
N GLU A 41 -5.57 14.01 -23.09
CA GLU A 41 -4.67 12.92 -23.46
C GLU A 41 -3.18 13.29 -23.46
N LYS A 42 -2.83 14.48 -23.95
CA LYS A 42 -1.44 14.96 -23.97
C LYS A 42 -0.87 15.24 -22.57
N GLU A 43 -1.72 15.62 -21.62
CA GLU A 43 -1.31 15.89 -20.24
C GLU A 43 -1.00 14.59 -19.51
N ILE A 44 -1.77 13.52 -19.74
CA ILE A 44 -1.52 12.20 -19.18
C ILE A 44 -0.20 11.62 -19.67
N ILE A 45 0.10 11.76 -20.96
CA ILE A 45 1.39 11.32 -21.50
C ILE A 45 2.52 12.05 -20.78
N ARG A 46 2.39 13.36 -20.58
CA ARG A 46 3.38 14.18 -19.84
C ARG A 46 3.50 13.75 -18.37
N ALA A 47 2.38 13.48 -17.71
CA ALA A 47 2.38 13.05 -16.30
C ALA A 47 3.08 11.70 -16.10
N LYS A 48 3.00 10.79 -17.07
CA LYS A 48 3.69 9.48 -17.03
C LYS A 48 5.16 9.54 -17.44
N PHE A 49 5.64 10.65 -17.98
CA PHE A 49 7.05 10.80 -18.36
C PHE A 49 8.01 10.71 -17.16
N PRO A 50 7.78 11.42 -16.02
CA PRO A 50 8.61 11.24 -14.82
C PRO A 50 8.59 9.81 -14.28
N THR A 51 7.44 9.14 -14.38
CA THR A 51 7.28 7.73 -14.01
C THR A 51 8.21 6.84 -14.83
N MET A 52 8.19 6.98 -16.16
CA MET A 52 9.05 6.21 -17.06
C MET A 52 10.54 6.44 -16.80
N GLN A 53 10.92 7.62 -16.35
CA GLN A 53 12.33 7.93 -16.03
C GLN A 53 12.79 7.31 -14.71
N LYS A 54 11.92 7.18 -13.71
CA LYS A 54 12.26 6.73 -12.35
C LYS A 54 11.92 5.26 -12.12
N ALA A 55 10.87 4.73 -12.78
CA ALA A 55 10.40 3.37 -12.62
C ALA A 55 11.25 2.36 -13.40
N ASP A 56 11.23 1.11 -12.92
CA ASP A 56 11.71 -0.04 -13.68
C ASP A 56 10.55 -0.59 -14.51
N VAL A 57 10.51 -0.25 -15.80
CA VAL A 57 9.45 -0.68 -16.71
C VAL A 57 9.98 -1.73 -17.66
N ILE A 58 9.34 -2.89 -17.69
CA ILE A 58 9.67 -3.99 -18.58
C ILE A 58 8.43 -4.45 -19.37
N GLY A 59 8.64 -4.89 -20.59
CA GLY A 59 7.55 -5.33 -21.45
C GLY A 59 7.94 -6.42 -22.44
N TRP A 60 6.91 -7.09 -22.96
CA TRP A 60 7.03 -7.95 -24.12
C TRP A 60 6.71 -7.19 -25.38
N PHE A 61 7.49 -7.43 -26.42
CA PHE A 61 7.37 -6.80 -27.72
C PHE A 61 7.19 -7.84 -28.84
N ASP A 62 6.27 -7.55 -29.76
CA ASP A 62 6.14 -8.18 -31.06
C ASP A 62 6.72 -7.22 -32.10
N GLY A 63 7.94 -7.51 -32.55
CA GLY A 63 8.73 -6.52 -33.27
C GLY A 63 8.98 -5.27 -32.42
N ASP A 64 8.41 -4.13 -32.82
CA ASP A 64 8.47 -2.85 -32.08
C ASP A 64 7.16 -2.50 -31.37
N THR A 65 6.20 -3.41 -31.39
CA THR A 65 4.91 -3.20 -30.72
C THR A 65 4.95 -3.74 -29.28
N LEU A 66 4.69 -2.89 -28.31
CA LEU A 66 4.55 -3.27 -26.89
C LEU A 66 3.20 -3.99 -26.68
N VAL A 67 3.26 -5.24 -26.22
CA VAL A 67 2.07 -6.10 -26.11
C VAL A 67 1.71 -6.53 -24.69
N SER A 68 2.67 -6.42 -23.78
CA SER A 68 2.47 -6.69 -22.34
C SER A 68 3.51 -5.91 -21.55
N GLN A 69 3.13 -5.40 -20.38
CA GLN A 69 3.99 -4.53 -19.57
C GLN A 69 3.75 -4.66 -18.08
N VAL A 70 4.74 -4.23 -17.30
CA VAL A 70 4.69 -4.02 -15.85
C VAL A 70 5.67 -2.91 -15.49
N ALA A 71 5.29 -2.09 -14.51
CA ALA A 71 6.15 -1.07 -13.92
C ALA A 71 6.37 -1.33 -12.44
N VAL A 72 7.57 -1.00 -11.96
CA VAL A 72 7.94 -1.05 -10.54
C VAL A 72 8.46 0.32 -10.12
N TYR A 73 7.73 1.00 -9.26
CA TYR A 73 8.13 2.27 -8.69
C TYR A 73 9.12 2.05 -7.55
N PRO A 74 10.27 2.73 -7.53
CA PRO A 74 11.22 2.67 -6.42
C PRO A 74 10.68 3.53 -5.27
N MET A 75 10.06 2.89 -4.30
CA MET A 75 9.46 3.53 -3.13
C MET A 75 10.15 3.10 -1.84
N ARG A 76 9.76 3.73 -0.74
CA ARG A 76 10.18 3.38 0.61
C ARG A 76 8.95 3.25 1.50
N VAL A 77 9.00 2.32 2.45
CA VAL A 77 7.90 2.05 3.38
C VAL A 77 8.43 1.86 4.80
N LYS A 78 7.64 2.25 5.78
CA LYS A 78 7.89 1.94 7.20
C LYS A 78 7.31 0.58 7.56
N VAL A 79 8.13 -0.28 8.13
CA VAL A 79 7.70 -1.56 8.72
C VAL A 79 8.14 -1.56 10.17
N PHE A 80 7.20 -1.35 11.10
CA PHE A 80 7.45 -1.25 12.55
C PHE A 80 8.67 -0.38 12.89
N GLY A 81 8.70 0.86 12.36
CA GLY A 81 9.76 1.83 12.59
C GLY A 81 11.02 1.65 11.73
N LYS A 82 11.19 0.55 10.99
CA LYS A 82 12.28 0.36 10.05
C LYS A 82 11.89 0.84 8.65
N THR A 83 12.82 1.48 7.95
CA THR A 83 12.62 1.90 6.56
C THR A 83 13.12 0.83 5.61
N TYR A 84 12.23 0.34 4.75
CA TYR A 84 12.56 -0.60 3.68
C TYR A 84 12.49 0.07 2.31
N SER A 85 13.44 -0.27 1.43
CA SER A 85 13.25 -0.06 0.00
C SER A 85 12.15 -1.00 -0.48
N MET A 86 11.15 -0.46 -1.17
CA MET A 86 9.95 -1.16 -1.60
C MET A 86 9.73 -0.99 -3.09
N GLY A 87 9.30 -2.05 -3.76
CA GLY A 87 8.81 -1.96 -5.13
C GLY A 87 7.30 -1.75 -5.17
N GLY A 88 6.85 -0.61 -5.68
CA GLY A 88 5.44 -0.36 -5.99
C GLY A 88 5.08 -0.96 -7.35
N LEU A 89 4.44 -2.12 -7.38
CA LEU A 89 4.10 -2.80 -8.63
C LEU A 89 2.81 -2.24 -9.22
N THR A 90 2.90 -1.71 -10.41
CA THR A 90 1.78 -1.08 -11.12
C THR A 90 1.87 -1.27 -12.64
N GLY A 91 0.94 -0.69 -13.40
CA GLY A 91 0.97 -0.69 -14.85
C GLY A 91 0.89 -2.08 -15.48
N VAL A 92 0.33 -3.06 -14.78
CA VAL A 92 0.22 -4.45 -15.22
C VAL A 92 -0.81 -4.59 -16.31
N GLY A 93 -0.40 -4.92 -17.52
CA GLY A 93 -1.30 -5.05 -18.66
C GLY A 93 -0.77 -6.00 -19.74
N THR A 94 -1.70 -6.64 -20.44
CA THR A 94 -1.45 -7.47 -21.63
C THR A 94 -2.63 -7.34 -22.59
N TYR A 95 -2.39 -7.07 -23.86
CA TYR A 95 -3.45 -7.08 -24.85
C TYR A 95 -4.09 -8.47 -24.97
N PRO A 96 -5.42 -8.56 -25.12
CA PRO A 96 -6.16 -9.84 -25.12
C PRO A 96 -5.68 -10.86 -26.12
N GLU A 97 -5.28 -10.43 -27.32
CA GLU A 97 -4.76 -11.28 -28.38
C GLU A 97 -3.43 -11.98 -28.04
N TYR A 98 -2.74 -11.48 -26.98
CA TYR A 98 -1.53 -12.09 -26.42
C TYR A 98 -1.78 -12.83 -25.10
N SER A 99 -3.06 -13.03 -24.74
CA SER A 99 -3.44 -13.74 -23.52
C SER A 99 -3.04 -15.23 -23.59
N ASN A 100 -2.95 -15.85 -22.39
CA ASN A 100 -2.65 -17.28 -22.24
C ASN A 100 -1.25 -17.73 -22.74
N LEU A 101 -0.38 -16.80 -23.15
CA LEU A 101 1.00 -17.11 -23.53
C LEU A 101 1.95 -17.14 -22.32
N GLY A 102 1.46 -16.84 -21.11
CA GLY A 102 2.24 -16.77 -19.88
C GLY A 102 3.19 -15.57 -19.81
N LEU A 103 2.93 -14.52 -20.61
CA LEU A 103 3.80 -13.34 -20.71
C LEU A 103 3.88 -12.60 -19.37
N MET A 104 2.73 -12.32 -18.74
CA MET A 104 2.66 -11.61 -17.46
C MET A 104 3.35 -12.41 -16.33
N HIS A 105 3.25 -13.75 -16.33
CA HIS A 105 3.98 -14.54 -15.33
C HIS A 105 5.49 -14.30 -15.40
N LYS A 106 6.04 -14.25 -16.63
CA LYS A 106 7.48 -14.00 -16.85
C LYS A 106 7.88 -12.55 -16.56
N LEU A 107 6.99 -11.57 -16.82
CA LEU A 107 7.23 -10.19 -16.40
C LEU A 107 7.29 -10.05 -14.88
N LEU A 108 6.34 -10.64 -14.16
CA LEU A 108 6.34 -10.62 -12.69
C LEU A 108 7.58 -11.33 -12.11
N GLU A 109 7.98 -12.47 -12.68
CA GLU A 109 9.21 -13.17 -12.28
C GLU A 109 10.44 -12.26 -12.47
N GLN A 110 10.55 -11.60 -13.63
CA GLN A 110 11.68 -10.71 -13.92
C GLN A 110 11.64 -9.45 -13.03
N ALA A 111 10.47 -8.84 -12.84
CA ALA A 111 10.30 -7.69 -11.96
C ALA A 111 10.74 -8.00 -10.52
N LEU A 112 10.37 -9.16 -9.98
CA LEU A 112 10.79 -9.60 -8.64
C LEU A 112 12.32 -9.84 -8.56
N LYS A 113 12.93 -10.40 -9.61
CA LYS A 113 14.39 -10.54 -9.68
C LYS A 113 15.09 -9.18 -9.68
N ASN A 114 14.60 -8.23 -10.49
CA ASN A 114 15.11 -6.86 -10.52
C ASN A 114 14.97 -6.17 -9.17
N MET A 115 13.81 -6.31 -8.50
CA MET A 115 13.59 -5.79 -7.15
C MET A 115 14.62 -6.35 -6.15
N ARG A 116 14.85 -7.67 -6.19
CA ARG A 116 15.83 -8.34 -5.33
C ARG A 116 17.24 -7.77 -5.52
N GLU A 117 17.68 -7.61 -6.77
CA GLU A 117 18.97 -7.01 -7.11
C GLU A 117 19.09 -5.57 -6.62
N LYS A 118 17.98 -4.81 -6.67
CA LYS A 118 17.89 -3.42 -6.17
C LYS A 118 17.64 -3.33 -4.66
N LYS A 119 17.67 -4.46 -3.93
CA LYS A 119 17.41 -4.55 -2.49
C LYS A 119 16.03 -4.06 -2.06
N GLN A 120 15.06 -4.17 -2.95
CA GLN A 120 13.64 -3.95 -2.65
C GLN A 120 13.05 -5.27 -2.15
N TYR A 121 13.14 -5.53 -0.85
CA TYR A 121 12.81 -6.83 -0.27
C TYR A 121 11.32 -7.01 0.04
N ILE A 122 10.52 -5.98 -0.18
CA ILE A 122 9.06 -6.01 -0.12
C ILE A 122 8.46 -5.31 -1.34
N CYS A 123 7.32 -5.82 -1.80
CA CYS A 123 6.59 -5.28 -2.94
C CYS A 123 5.13 -5.05 -2.56
N TYR A 124 4.61 -3.84 -2.83
CA TYR A 124 3.20 -3.50 -2.67
C TYR A 124 2.51 -3.38 -4.02
N LEU A 125 1.20 -3.64 -4.04
CA LEU A 125 0.31 -3.34 -5.16
C LEU A 125 -1.13 -3.14 -4.71
N TYR A 126 -1.88 -2.34 -5.48
CA TYR A 126 -3.34 -2.32 -5.43
C TYR A 126 -3.90 -3.41 -6.36
N PRO A 127 -4.68 -4.40 -5.85
CA PRO A 127 -5.05 -5.56 -6.65
C PRO A 127 -6.25 -5.30 -7.57
N TYR A 128 -6.06 -5.40 -8.89
CA TYR A 128 -7.18 -5.57 -9.82
C TYR A 128 -7.91 -6.92 -9.60
N SER A 129 -7.17 -7.97 -9.22
CA SER A 129 -7.71 -9.30 -8.92
C SER A 129 -6.93 -9.96 -7.79
N ILE A 130 -7.52 -10.00 -6.60
CA ILE A 130 -6.93 -10.64 -5.42
C ILE A 130 -6.57 -12.13 -5.70
N PRO A 131 -7.45 -12.97 -6.29
CA PRO A 131 -7.10 -14.36 -6.58
C PRO A 131 -5.92 -14.52 -7.54
N TYR A 132 -5.78 -13.59 -8.50
CA TYR A 132 -4.66 -13.60 -9.43
C TYR A 132 -3.34 -13.41 -8.70
N TYR A 133 -3.22 -12.35 -7.90
CA TYR A 133 -2.00 -12.03 -7.18
C TYR A 133 -1.69 -13.01 -6.05
N ARG A 134 -2.71 -13.59 -5.38
CA ARG A 134 -2.50 -14.69 -4.42
C ARG A 134 -1.77 -15.87 -5.05
N ARG A 135 -2.18 -16.30 -6.26
CA ARG A 135 -1.48 -17.36 -7.00
C ARG A 135 -0.05 -17.00 -7.40
N LYS A 136 0.33 -15.73 -7.28
CA LYS A 136 1.67 -15.21 -7.58
C LYS A 136 2.49 -14.85 -6.33
N GLY A 137 1.98 -15.15 -5.14
CA GLY A 137 2.70 -14.99 -3.88
C GLY A 137 2.43 -13.69 -3.12
N TRP A 138 1.50 -12.84 -3.57
CA TRP A 138 1.01 -11.69 -2.81
C TRP A 138 -0.11 -12.09 -1.85
N GLU A 139 -0.26 -11.33 -0.77
CA GLU A 139 -1.40 -11.47 0.14
C GLU A 139 -1.87 -10.09 0.62
N LEU A 140 -3.12 -10.02 1.07
CA LEU A 140 -3.71 -8.86 1.69
C LEU A 140 -2.95 -8.44 2.94
N ILE A 141 -2.73 -7.15 3.09
CA ILE A 141 -2.06 -6.55 4.23
C ILE A 141 -2.80 -5.34 4.81
N SER A 142 -3.85 -4.84 4.16
CA SER A 142 -4.63 -3.73 4.67
C SER A 142 -6.07 -3.79 4.18
N ASP A 143 -6.94 -3.12 4.93
CA ASP A 143 -8.32 -2.85 4.59
C ASP A 143 -8.52 -1.33 4.41
N LYS A 144 -9.57 -0.98 3.67
CA LYS A 144 -10.15 0.36 3.58
C LYS A 144 -11.52 0.33 4.23
N ILE A 145 -11.75 1.17 5.24
CA ILE A 145 -13.02 1.34 5.89
C ILE A 145 -13.65 2.64 5.38
N SER A 146 -14.64 2.53 4.50
CA SER A 146 -15.42 3.66 4.03
C SER A 146 -16.58 3.94 4.98
N TYR A 147 -16.87 5.20 5.26
CA TYR A 147 -17.91 5.62 6.17
C TYR A 147 -18.81 6.71 5.59
N GLU A 148 -20.05 6.76 6.09
CA GLU A 148 -21.03 7.80 5.84
C GLU A 148 -21.62 8.26 7.19
N ILE A 149 -21.47 9.56 7.51
CA ILE A 149 -21.94 10.19 8.75
C ILE A 149 -22.94 11.27 8.37
N LYS A 150 -24.14 11.24 8.93
CA LYS A 150 -25.14 12.30 8.72
C LYS A 150 -24.77 13.56 9.50
N ASP A 151 -25.25 14.71 9.04
CA ASP A 151 -24.99 16.02 9.66
C ASP A 151 -25.27 16.04 11.17
N TYR A 152 -26.36 15.42 11.62
CA TYR A 152 -26.75 15.33 13.05
C TYR A 152 -25.93 14.32 13.87
N GLN A 153 -25.12 13.45 13.23
CA GLN A 153 -24.23 12.48 13.86
C GLN A 153 -22.80 12.99 13.97
N LEU A 154 -22.49 14.15 13.38
CA LEU A 154 -21.15 14.73 13.41
C LEU A 154 -20.65 14.94 14.84
N PRO A 155 -19.35 14.78 15.11
CA PRO A 155 -18.79 15.05 16.43
C PRO A 155 -19.14 16.44 16.92
N LYS A 156 -19.49 16.56 18.22
CA LYS A 156 -19.65 17.87 18.86
C LYS A 156 -18.30 18.58 18.92
N ASN A 157 -18.35 19.92 18.83
CA ASN A 157 -17.14 20.71 18.96
C ASN A 157 -16.53 20.56 20.36
N HIS A 158 -15.25 20.24 20.39
CA HIS A 158 -14.45 20.18 21.60
C HIS A 158 -13.40 21.29 21.57
N GLN A 159 -13.09 21.84 22.74
CA GLN A 159 -12.03 22.87 22.83
C GLN A 159 -10.67 22.26 22.48
N VAL A 160 -9.94 22.95 21.61
CA VAL A 160 -8.56 22.69 21.24
C VAL A 160 -7.74 23.96 21.40
N ALA A 161 -6.44 23.85 21.69
CA ALA A 161 -5.58 25.01 21.85
C ALA A 161 -5.19 25.64 20.50
N GLY A 162 -5.13 24.82 19.46
CA GLY A 162 -4.74 25.23 18.12
C GLY A 162 -5.88 25.71 17.23
N SER A 163 -5.62 25.84 15.94
CA SER A 163 -6.57 26.35 14.94
C SER A 163 -6.43 25.65 13.59
N VAL A 164 -7.52 25.58 12.80
CA VAL A 164 -7.49 25.04 11.45
C VAL A 164 -7.48 26.19 10.43
N ARG A 165 -6.59 26.08 9.42
CA ARG A 165 -6.51 27.04 8.31
C ARG A 165 -6.54 26.32 6.97
N ARG A 166 -7.29 26.86 6.02
CA ARG A 166 -7.31 26.35 4.64
C ARG A 166 -6.00 26.72 3.94
N VAL A 167 -5.45 25.76 3.22
CA VAL A 167 -4.17 25.86 2.50
C VAL A 167 -4.31 25.31 1.09
N LYS A 168 -3.28 25.47 0.27
CA LYS A 168 -3.21 24.75 -1.02
C LYS A 168 -2.97 23.27 -0.78
N ALA A 169 -3.64 22.42 -1.53
CA ALA A 169 -3.56 20.97 -1.38
C ALA A 169 -2.15 20.40 -1.64
N ASP A 170 -1.38 21.01 -2.55
CA ASP A 170 -0.01 20.63 -2.91
C ASP A 170 1.08 21.37 -2.10
N GLY A 171 0.69 22.07 -1.02
CA GLY A 171 1.60 22.89 -0.20
C GLY A 171 2.66 22.07 0.55
N GLU A 172 3.85 22.66 0.75
CA GLU A 172 4.96 21.96 1.45
C GLU A 172 4.63 21.62 2.91
N GLU A 173 3.90 22.46 3.64
CA GLU A 173 3.49 22.20 5.03
C GLU A 173 2.63 20.93 5.15
N LEU A 174 1.79 20.65 4.15
CA LEU A 174 1.01 19.41 4.09
C LEU A 174 1.93 18.20 3.90
N LYS A 175 2.89 18.30 2.98
CA LYS A 175 3.87 17.24 2.71
C LYS A 175 4.76 16.96 3.93
N GLU A 176 5.19 17.98 4.62
CA GLU A 176 5.98 17.88 5.86
C GLU A 176 5.16 17.24 7.00
N THR A 177 3.87 17.60 7.12
CA THR A 177 2.96 16.99 8.10
C THR A 177 2.79 15.50 7.83
N TYR A 178 2.59 15.11 6.56
CA TYR A 178 2.55 13.71 6.15
C TYR A 178 3.88 12.99 6.42
N ALA A 179 5.01 13.62 6.12
CA ALA A 179 6.31 13.00 6.33
C ALA A 179 6.55 12.63 7.81
N ARG A 180 6.17 13.51 8.74
CA ARG A 180 6.22 13.21 10.18
C ARG A 180 5.32 12.04 10.57
N PHE A 181 4.08 12.04 10.07
CA PHE A 181 3.14 10.94 10.27
C PHE A 181 3.73 9.61 9.75
N ALA A 182 4.21 9.59 8.51
CA ALA A 182 4.70 8.38 7.86
C ALA A 182 5.96 7.82 8.53
N GLU A 183 6.83 8.67 9.12
CA GLU A 183 8.03 8.22 9.86
C GLU A 183 7.69 7.34 11.08
N HIS A 184 6.52 7.49 11.67
CA HIS A 184 6.09 6.77 12.86
C HIS A 184 4.97 5.76 12.60
N THR A 185 4.47 5.67 11.35
CA THR A 185 3.31 4.86 11.02
C THR A 185 3.71 3.60 10.26
N HIS A 186 3.40 2.43 10.83
CA HIS A 186 3.63 1.15 10.19
C HIS A 186 2.82 1.01 8.89
N GLY A 187 3.46 0.55 7.82
CA GLY A 187 2.86 0.38 6.49
C GLY A 187 2.85 1.64 5.63
N ALA A 188 3.03 2.83 6.21
CA ALA A 188 2.99 4.09 5.47
C ALA A 188 4.13 4.21 4.46
N ILE A 189 3.80 4.71 3.27
CA ILE A 189 4.77 5.01 2.22
C ILE A 189 5.46 6.35 2.55
N LEU A 190 6.78 6.35 2.55
CA LEU A 190 7.56 7.60 2.64
C LEU A 190 7.54 8.28 1.28
N ARG A 191 6.56 9.16 1.05
CA ARG A 191 6.30 9.80 -0.24
C ARG A 191 7.47 10.69 -0.64
N ASP A 192 8.11 10.36 -1.75
CA ASP A 192 8.99 11.24 -2.51
C ASP A 192 8.18 11.98 -3.60
N GLU A 193 8.87 12.71 -4.47
CA GLU A 193 8.25 13.44 -5.58
C GLU A 193 7.43 12.52 -6.51
N LEU A 194 7.90 11.29 -6.80
CA LEU A 194 7.17 10.34 -7.62
C LEU A 194 5.88 9.89 -6.95
N ALA A 195 5.95 9.50 -5.67
CA ALA A 195 4.80 9.07 -4.90
C ALA A 195 3.77 10.19 -4.72
N TRP A 196 4.21 11.46 -4.50
CA TRP A 196 3.31 12.61 -4.45
C TRP A 196 2.65 12.88 -5.81
N ASN A 197 3.37 12.77 -6.91
CA ASN A 197 2.80 12.92 -8.25
C ASN A 197 1.73 11.87 -8.54
N GLU A 198 1.98 10.59 -8.19
CA GLU A 198 0.98 9.53 -8.33
C GLU A 198 -0.22 9.74 -7.39
N TYR A 199 0.00 10.22 -6.17
CA TYR A 199 -1.06 10.50 -5.20
C TYR A 199 -2.05 11.55 -5.71
N TRP A 200 -1.57 12.59 -6.45
CA TRP A 200 -2.39 13.67 -7.01
C TRP A 200 -2.94 13.37 -8.41
N LEU A 201 -2.45 12.34 -9.08
CA LEU A 201 -2.64 12.13 -10.53
C LEU A 201 -4.11 12.10 -10.96
N TRP A 202 -4.98 11.57 -10.13
CA TRP A 202 -6.41 11.39 -10.45
C TRP A 202 -7.32 12.29 -9.63
N ASP A 203 -6.76 13.31 -9.00
CA ASP A 203 -7.54 14.24 -8.22
C ASP A 203 -8.20 15.31 -9.06
N ARG A 204 -9.27 15.85 -8.52
CA ARG A 204 -10.03 16.97 -9.10
C ARG A 204 -9.25 18.27 -8.97
N ASP A 205 -9.42 19.18 -9.94
CA ASP A 205 -8.81 20.51 -9.92
C ASP A 205 -9.29 21.39 -8.75
N ASP A 206 -10.49 21.10 -8.21
CA ASP A 206 -11.14 21.85 -7.13
C ASP A 206 -10.96 21.24 -5.73
N ILE A 207 -10.00 20.32 -5.58
CA ILE A 207 -9.69 19.72 -4.28
C ILE A 207 -9.15 20.77 -3.30
N MET A 208 -9.61 20.69 -2.06
CA MET A 208 -9.26 21.61 -0.99
C MET A 208 -8.45 20.91 0.09
N ALA A 209 -7.68 21.69 0.83
CA ALA A 209 -6.98 21.21 2.02
C ALA A 209 -7.07 22.20 3.17
N ALA A 210 -6.99 21.68 4.39
CA ALA A 210 -6.83 22.48 5.60
C ALA A 210 -5.85 21.78 6.54
N ILE A 211 -5.06 22.59 7.26
CA ILE A 211 -4.07 22.14 8.23
C ILE A 211 -4.49 22.61 9.63
N TYR A 212 -4.41 21.69 10.58
CA TYR A 212 -4.45 22.03 12.00
C TYR A 212 -3.06 22.42 12.47
N TYR A 213 -2.95 23.62 13.05
CA TYR A 213 -1.76 24.14 13.71
C TYR A 213 -1.96 24.07 15.22
N ASN A 214 -1.00 23.51 15.93
CA ASN A 214 -1.03 23.41 17.40
C ASN A 214 -0.85 24.78 18.07
N GLU A 215 -0.80 24.85 19.41
CA GLU A 215 -0.62 26.09 20.16
C GLU A 215 0.69 26.83 19.85
N ASN A 216 1.70 26.14 19.33
CA ASN A 216 2.99 26.68 18.92
C ASN A 216 3.03 27.11 17.45
N GLU A 217 1.88 27.16 16.77
CA GLU A 217 1.77 27.45 15.32
C GLU A 217 2.47 26.40 14.44
N GLU A 218 2.67 25.18 14.89
CA GLU A 218 3.27 24.09 14.12
C GLU A 218 2.16 23.26 13.46
N PRO A 219 2.29 22.90 12.15
CA PRO A 219 1.31 22.05 11.48
C PRO A 219 1.34 20.65 12.09
N ASP A 220 0.21 20.13 12.57
CA ASP A 220 0.13 18.85 13.30
C ASP A 220 -0.87 17.84 12.74
N GLY A 221 -1.66 18.24 11.77
CA GLY A 221 -2.56 17.38 11.02
C GLY A 221 -3.16 18.10 9.84
N TYR A 222 -3.68 17.36 8.87
CA TYR A 222 -4.36 17.93 7.71
C TYR A 222 -5.57 17.11 7.30
N ILE A 223 -6.44 17.77 6.54
CA ILE A 223 -7.56 17.14 5.83
C ILE A 223 -7.51 17.57 4.35
N ILE A 224 -7.71 16.60 3.45
CA ILE A 224 -7.89 16.83 2.02
C ILE A 224 -9.34 16.45 1.71
N TYR A 225 -10.08 17.39 1.08
CA TYR A 225 -11.52 17.26 0.94
C TYR A 225 -12.07 18.02 -0.26
N TRP A 226 -13.33 17.73 -0.63
CA TRP A 226 -14.14 18.57 -1.51
C TRP A 226 -15.60 18.54 -1.02
N ILE A 227 -16.42 19.49 -1.49
CA ILE A 227 -17.85 19.55 -1.16
C ILE A 227 -18.60 19.59 -2.48
N GLU A 228 -19.53 18.68 -2.65
CA GLU A 228 -20.34 18.58 -3.85
C GLU A 228 -21.71 17.98 -3.52
N ASN A 229 -22.78 18.55 -4.07
CA ASN A 229 -24.16 18.08 -3.86
C ASN A 229 -24.51 17.86 -2.37
N GLU A 230 -24.17 18.82 -1.53
CA GLU A 230 -24.42 18.80 -0.06
C GLU A 230 -23.71 17.66 0.67
N VAL A 231 -22.66 17.08 0.07
CA VAL A 231 -21.82 16.05 0.69
C VAL A 231 -20.41 16.59 0.88
N PHE A 232 -19.87 16.41 2.10
CA PHE A 232 -18.48 16.67 2.41
C PHE A 232 -17.68 15.38 2.22
N TYR A 233 -16.85 15.33 1.20
CA TYR A 233 -16.00 14.18 0.92
C TYR A 233 -14.62 14.36 1.51
N ILE A 234 -14.16 13.40 2.30
CA ILE A 234 -12.81 13.35 2.86
C ILE A 234 -11.98 12.36 2.05
N LYS A 235 -10.99 12.86 1.31
CA LYS A 235 -10.00 12.01 0.63
C LYS A 235 -9.01 11.42 1.62
N ASP A 236 -8.45 12.27 2.50
CA ASP A 236 -7.43 11.87 3.46
C ASP A 236 -7.52 12.78 4.70
N MET A 237 -7.32 12.20 5.87
CA MET A 237 -7.22 12.93 7.14
C MET A 237 -6.08 12.34 7.94
N ILE A 238 -5.02 13.11 8.09
CA ILE A 238 -3.79 12.75 8.79
C ILE A 238 -3.63 13.62 10.02
N PHE A 239 -3.22 13.03 11.12
CA PHE A 239 -2.92 13.73 12.36
C PHE A 239 -1.77 13.04 13.08
N ASN A 240 -0.90 13.84 13.69
CA ASN A 240 0.23 13.37 14.48
C ASN A 240 -0.15 13.21 15.97
N HIS A 241 -1.14 13.99 16.44
CA HIS A 241 -1.66 13.95 17.80
C HIS A 241 -3.18 14.01 17.82
N GLU A 242 -3.80 13.49 18.88
CA GLU A 242 -5.26 13.43 19.06
C GLU A 242 -5.94 14.81 19.07
N GLU A 243 -5.24 15.84 19.50
CA GLU A 243 -5.76 17.21 19.47
C GLU A 243 -5.95 17.69 18.03
N ALA A 244 -5.01 17.36 17.13
CA ALA A 244 -5.14 17.66 15.71
C ALA A 244 -6.36 16.93 15.09
N ARG A 245 -6.58 15.66 15.44
CA ARG A 245 -7.79 14.92 15.03
C ARG A 245 -9.07 15.65 15.49
N THR A 246 -9.10 16.05 16.75
CA THR A 246 -10.25 16.79 17.30
C THR A 246 -10.47 18.10 16.57
N GLY A 247 -9.41 18.88 16.33
CA GLY A 247 -9.49 20.16 15.61
C GLY A 247 -9.95 19.98 14.16
N LEU A 248 -9.50 18.95 13.48
CA LEU A 248 -9.94 18.64 12.11
C LEU A 248 -11.41 18.21 12.06
N TRP A 249 -11.90 17.41 13.02
CA TRP A 249 -13.32 17.08 13.12
C TRP A 249 -14.19 18.28 13.49
N ASN A 250 -13.70 19.22 14.35
CA ASN A 250 -14.39 20.48 14.60
C ASN A 250 -14.54 21.30 13.29
N PHE A 251 -13.50 21.31 12.46
CA PHE A 251 -13.55 21.97 11.15
C PHE A 251 -14.59 21.32 10.23
N VAL A 252 -14.63 19.98 10.15
CA VAL A 252 -15.65 19.27 9.36
C VAL A 252 -17.04 19.58 9.88
N SER A 253 -17.27 19.51 11.20
CA SER A 253 -18.55 19.75 11.84
C SER A 253 -19.04 21.18 11.69
N ALA A 254 -18.15 22.16 11.52
CA ALA A 254 -18.53 23.56 11.26
C ALA A 254 -19.26 23.76 9.92
N HIS A 255 -19.24 22.76 9.02
CA HIS A 255 -19.97 22.78 7.75
C HIS A 255 -21.41 22.25 7.85
N PHE A 256 -21.89 21.89 9.02
CA PHE A 256 -23.20 21.26 9.26
C PHE A 256 -24.38 21.93 8.56
N SER A 257 -24.34 23.26 8.34
CA SER A 257 -25.41 24.00 7.67
C SER A 257 -25.36 23.96 6.15
N MET A 258 -24.30 23.36 5.59
CA MET A 258 -24.01 23.33 4.15
C MET A 258 -24.03 21.93 3.57
N ILE A 259 -24.13 20.91 4.42
CA ILE A 259 -23.99 19.51 4.04
C ILE A 259 -25.04 18.65 4.71
N ASP A 260 -25.50 17.61 4.05
CA ASP A 260 -26.40 16.58 4.58
C ASP A 260 -25.62 15.44 5.25
N ARG A 261 -24.39 15.21 4.79
CA ARG A 261 -23.53 14.13 5.27
C ARG A 261 -22.07 14.33 4.95
N VAL A 262 -21.24 13.57 5.63
CA VAL A 262 -19.81 13.40 5.38
C VAL A 262 -19.55 11.98 4.88
N GLU A 263 -18.82 11.84 3.80
CA GLU A 263 -18.32 10.57 3.28
C GLU A 263 -16.79 10.57 3.25
N GLY A 264 -16.18 9.44 3.65
CA GLY A 264 -14.73 9.33 3.66
C GLY A 264 -14.27 7.90 3.85
N SER A 265 -12.97 7.75 4.04
CA SER A 265 -12.38 6.45 4.34
C SER A 265 -11.27 6.58 5.37
N THR A 266 -11.12 5.54 6.19
CA THR A 266 -9.94 5.36 7.03
C THR A 266 -9.21 4.08 6.64
N TYR A 267 -7.93 4.03 6.95
CA TYR A 267 -7.02 2.92 6.62
C TYR A 267 -6.39 2.33 7.89
N THR A 268 -6.96 2.67 9.04
CA THR A 268 -6.65 2.05 10.33
C THR A 268 -7.58 0.87 10.56
N ASP A 269 -7.26 0.04 11.55
CA ASP A 269 -8.13 -1.05 12.01
C ASP A 269 -9.20 -0.58 13.02
N GLU A 270 -9.22 0.70 13.37
CA GLU A 270 -10.16 1.29 14.30
C GLU A 270 -11.38 1.87 13.57
N PRO A 271 -12.58 1.30 13.75
CA PRO A 271 -13.83 1.86 13.24
C PRO A 271 -14.08 3.26 13.79
N LEU A 272 -14.44 4.18 12.90
CA LEU A 272 -14.76 5.57 13.27
C LEU A 272 -16.00 5.67 14.16
N ALA A 273 -16.96 4.76 13.97
CA ALA A 273 -18.21 4.72 14.74
C ALA A 273 -18.00 4.78 16.26
N PHE A 274 -16.97 4.11 16.80
CA PHE A 274 -16.71 4.10 18.24
C PHE A 274 -16.32 5.47 18.81
N LEU A 275 -15.86 6.40 17.98
CA LEU A 275 -15.46 7.75 18.38
C LEU A 275 -16.65 8.73 18.40
N LEU A 276 -17.81 8.35 17.85
CA LEU A 276 -18.98 9.20 17.72
C LEU A 276 -19.95 8.98 18.90
N GLU A 277 -20.65 10.05 19.32
CA GLU A 277 -21.72 9.96 20.33
C GLU A 277 -22.89 9.11 19.80
N ASP A 278 -23.29 9.31 18.54
CA ASP A 278 -24.19 8.42 17.82
C ASP A 278 -23.39 7.53 16.87
N ALA A 279 -23.09 6.32 17.32
CA ALA A 279 -22.33 5.31 16.58
C ALA A 279 -23.14 4.63 15.45
N SER A 280 -24.41 5.00 15.22
CA SER A 280 -25.29 4.37 14.22
C SER A 280 -24.98 4.88 12.81
N ILE A 281 -23.71 4.99 12.45
CA ILE A 281 -23.24 5.38 11.12
C ILE A 281 -23.17 4.17 10.19
N LYS A 282 -22.99 4.45 8.89
CA LYS A 282 -22.75 3.39 7.91
C LYS A 282 -21.26 3.25 7.69
N GLU A 283 -20.73 2.04 7.92
CA GLU A 283 -19.37 1.67 7.60
C GLU A 283 -19.35 0.44 6.68
N SER A 284 -18.36 0.38 5.80
CA SER A 284 -18.09 -0.79 4.98
C SER A 284 -16.60 -1.07 4.87
N ILE A 285 -16.21 -2.32 5.11
CA ILE A 285 -14.82 -2.77 5.07
C ILE A 285 -14.57 -3.47 3.73
N SER A 286 -13.53 -3.08 3.04
CA SER A 286 -13.08 -3.73 1.81
C SER A 286 -11.58 -3.98 1.84
N PRO A 287 -11.10 -5.14 1.32
CA PRO A 287 -9.67 -5.36 1.12
C PRO A 287 -9.06 -4.26 0.27
N TYR A 288 -7.86 -3.80 0.65
CA TYR A 288 -7.24 -2.68 -0.05
C TYR A 288 -5.92 -3.07 -0.70
N TYR A 289 -4.82 -3.11 0.03
CA TYR A 289 -3.51 -3.41 -0.54
C TYR A 289 -3.08 -4.86 -0.33
N MET A 290 -2.27 -5.34 -1.27
CA MET A 290 -1.54 -6.59 -1.13
C MET A 290 -0.04 -6.33 -1.09
N ALA A 291 0.68 -7.15 -0.32
CA ALA A 291 2.13 -7.16 -0.30
C ALA A 291 2.70 -8.55 -0.59
N ARG A 292 4.00 -8.55 -0.90
CA ARG A 292 4.80 -9.75 -1.04
C ARG A 292 6.22 -9.49 -0.55
N ILE A 293 6.74 -10.38 0.28
CA ILE A 293 8.17 -10.44 0.57
C ILE A 293 8.89 -10.99 -0.67
N VAL A 294 9.87 -10.23 -1.16
CA VAL A 294 10.65 -10.54 -2.38
C VAL A 294 11.82 -11.49 -2.08
N ASP A 295 12.53 -11.23 -1.00
CA ASP A 295 13.62 -12.06 -0.48
C ASP A 295 13.45 -12.21 1.04
N PHE A 296 13.01 -13.39 1.49
CA PHE A 296 12.66 -13.61 2.88
C PHE A 296 13.87 -13.47 3.83
N PRO A 297 15.02 -14.12 3.59
CA PRO A 297 16.18 -13.92 4.46
C PRO A 297 16.64 -12.47 4.58
N ALA A 298 16.65 -11.74 3.46
CA ALA A 298 17.05 -10.34 3.45
C ALA A 298 16.03 -9.43 4.13
N PHE A 299 14.71 -9.69 3.96
CA PHE A 299 13.65 -8.96 4.64
C PHE A 299 13.74 -9.14 6.16
N VAL A 300 13.94 -10.38 6.63
CA VAL A 300 14.00 -10.73 8.05
C VAL A 300 15.23 -10.14 8.74
N ALA A 301 16.34 -9.96 8.02
CA ALA A 301 17.57 -9.38 8.59
C ALA A 301 17.37 -7.96 9.13
N ASP A 302 16.44 -7.19 8.54
CA ASP A 302 16.10 -5.84 8.97
C ASP A 302 14.78 -5.78 9.75
N TYR A 303 14.04 -6.90 9.85
CA TYR A 303 12.72 -6.92 10.48
C TYR A 303 12.84 -6.78 12.01
N PRO A 304 12.12 -5.84 12.61
CA PRO A 304 12.20 -5.56 14.05
C PRO A 304 11.25 -6.49 14.84
N PHE A 305 11.67 -7.70 15.10
CA PHE A 305 10.98 -8.55 16.07
C PHE A 305 11.01 -7.92 17.47
N LYS A 306 10.06 -8.33 18.33
CA LYS A 306 10.04 -7.82 19.71
C LYS A 306 11.32 -8.17 20.47
N ALA A 307 11.91 -7.15 21.06
CA ALA A 307 13.12 -7.25 21.88
C ALA A 307 12.75 -7.45 23.37
N ASP A 308 12.33 -8.67 23.73
CA ASP A 308 11.88 -9.02 25.09
C ASP A 308 12.90 -9.82 25.92
N GLY A 309 14.12 -9.93 25.42
CA GLY A 309 15.19 -10.67 26.09
C GLY A 309 15.16 -12.19 25.86
N THR A 310 14.26 -12.70 24.99
CA THR A 310 14.11 -14.13 24.70
C THR A 310 14.72 -14.48 23.35
N GLU A 311 15.52 -15.53 23.30
CA GLU A 311 15.96 -16.13 22.04
C GLU A 311 14.92 -17.11 21.53
N ARG A 312 14.68 -17.09 20.22
CA ARG A 312 13.69 -17.94 19.56
C ARG A 312 14.26 -18.58 18.30
N GLU A 313 13.83 -19.81 18.03
CA GLU A 313 14.14 -20.52 16.77
C GLU A 313 12.87 -21.15 16.19
N TRP A 314 12.76 -21.07 14.88
CA TRP A 314 11.70 -21.74 14.12
C TRP A 314 12.27 -22.43 12.89
N ARG A 315 11.97 -23.72 12.74
CA ARG A 315 12.32 -24.54 11.57
C ARG A 315 11.06 -24.85 10.78
N PHE A 316 11.01 -24.43 9.53
CA PHE A 316 9.81 -24.58 8.70
C PHE A 316 10.16 -24.73 7.23
N SER A 317 9.24 -25.34 6.46
CA SER A 317 9.27 -25.37 5.01
C SER A 317 8.43 -24.22 4.46
N MET A 318 8.98 -23.45 3.51
CA MET A 318 8.25 -22.37 2.86
C MET A 318 8.05 -22.65 1.38
N THR A 319 6.83 -22.35 0.88
CA THR A 319 6.49 -22.42 -0.54
C THR A 319 6.39 -21.02 -1.14
N ASP A 320 6.94 -20.85 -2.34
CA ASP A 320 6.84 -19.63 -3.13
C ASP A 320 6.58 -19.96 -4.60
N PRO A 321 5.50 -19.47 -5.23
CA PRO A 321 5.14 -19.85 -6.60
C PRO A 321 6.05 -19.26 -7.69
N ILE A 322 6.92 -18.28 -7.36
CA ILE A 322 7.76 -17.59 -8.34
C ILE A 322 9.23 -17.54 -7.94
N MET A 323 9.54 -17.18 -6.68
CA MET A 323 10.92 -16.92 -6.26
C MET A 323 11.55 -18.13 -5.58
N GLU A 324 12.46 -18.79 -6.27
CA GLU A 324 13.18 -19.98 -5.78
C GLU A 324 13.98 -19.69 -4.50
N CYS A 325 14.46 -18.44 -4.32
CA CYS A 325 15.18 -18.04 -3.12
C CYS A 325 14.34 -18.21 -1.84
N ASN A 326 13.02 -18.11 -1.93
CA ASN A 326 12.08 -18.28 -0.81
C ASN A 326 11.54 -19.70 -0.68
N GLN A 327 11.89 -20.63 -1.56
CA GLN A 327 11.43 -22.03 -1.46
C GLN A 327 12.39 -22.89 -0.66
N GLY A 328 11.84 -23.84 0.08
CA GLY A 328 12.59 -24.87 0.82
C GLY A 328 12.49 -24.71 2.33
N SER A 329 13.36 -25.43 3.03
CA SER A 329 13.42 -25.40 4.50
C SER A 329 14.29 -24.25 5.00
N PHE A 330 13.84 -23.60 6.07
CA PHE A 330 14.51 -22.48 6.70
C PHE A 330 14.64 -22.69 8.20
N LEU A 331 15.72 -22.13 8.74
CA LEU A 331 15.90 -21.88 10.16
C LEU A 331 15.84 -20.37 10.38
N LEU A 332 14.79 -19.89 11.02
CA LEU A 332 14.66 -18.52 11.53
C LEU A 332 15.17 -18.51 12.98
N LYS A 333 16.09 -17.59 13.27
CA LYS A 333 16.54 -17.27 14.64
C LYS A 333 16.22 -15.83 14.94
N ILE A 334 15.68 -15.60 16.14
CA ILE A 334 15.41 -14.27 16.68
C ILE A 334 16.24 -14.13 17.96
N SER A 335 17.12 -13.15 17.97
CA SER A 335 17.97 -12.87 19.12
C SER A 335 17.23 -12.10 20.22
N LYS A 336 17.81 -12.01 21.42
CA LYS A 336 17.24 -11.30 22.59
C LYS A 336 16.92 -9.84 22.33
N ASP A 337 17.66 -9.22 21.41
CA ASP A 337 17.48 -7.81 20.99
C ASP A 337 16.57 -7.65 19.76
N GLY A 338 15.81 -8.70 19.40
CA GLY A 338 14.81 -8.68 18.33
C GLY A 338 15.38 -8.73 16.90
N ARG A 339 16.66 -9.08 16.72
CA ARG A 339 17.23 -9.25 15.37
C ARG A 339 16.90 -10.61 14.81
N GLY A 340 16.38 -10.63 13.59
CA GLY A 340 16.09 -11.87 12.86
C GLY A 340 17.25 -12.30 11.96
N THR A 341 17.46 -13.59 11.83
CA THR A 341 18.27 -14.19 10.77
C THR A 341 17.57 -15.42 10.22
N ALA A 342 17.53 -15.57 8.91
CA ALA A 342 16.95 -16.73 8.26
C ALA A 342 17.96 -17.37 7.32
N VAL A 343 18.18 -18.68 7.46
CA VAL A 343 19.10 -19.43 6.59
C VAL A 343 18.39 -20.64 6.03
N LYS A 344 18.69 -20.99 4.78
CA LYS A 344 18.22 -22.27 4.22
C LYS A 344 18.93 -23.45 4.89
N ILE A 345 18.17 -24.50 5.15
CA ILE A 345 18.67 -25.77 5.68
C ILE A 345 18.27 -26.91 4.74
N SER A 346 18.97 -28.01 4.81
CA SER A 346 18.70 -29.20 3.97
C SER A 346 17.70 -30.17 4.59
N GLU A 347 17.53 -30.10 5.91
CA GLU A 347 16.64 -31.00 6.64
C GLU A 347 15.16 -30.67 6.35
N PRO A 348 14.30 -31.67 6.15
CA PRO A 348 12.87 -31.45 6.03
C PRO A 348 12.29 -30.97 7.37
N CYS A 349 11.34 -30.04 7.29
CA CYS A 349 10.65 -29.50 8.45
C CYS A 349 9.20 -30.01 8.51
N ALA A 350 8.71 -30.26 9.73
CA ALA A 350 7.31 -30.62 9.97
C ALA A 350 6.39 -29.39 9.80
N ASP A 351 6.86 -28.23 10.26
CA ASP A 351 6.12 -26.99 10.11
C ASP A 351 6.20 -26.46 8.68
N SER A 352 5.11 -25.85 8.22
CA SER A 352 5.05 -25.30 6.86
C SER A 352 4.19 -24.04 6.76
N ILE A 353 4.60 -23.14 5.85
CA ILE A 353 3.95 -21.86 5.58
C ILE A 353 4.19 -21.46 4.11
N SER A 354 3.27 -20.69 3.54
CA SER A 354 3.48 -20.07 2.22
C SER A 354 4.05 -18.67 2.36
N ILE A 355 4.72 -18.17 1.31
CA ILE A 355 5.23 -16.77 1.29
C ILE A 355 4.09 -15.76 1.46
N GLN A 356 2.88 -16.03 0.94
CA GLN A 356 1.70 -15.21 1.12
C GLN A 356 1.34 -15.09 2.60
N THR A 357 1.30 -16.22 3.30
CA THR A 357 0.97 -16.26 4.73
C THR A 357 2.06 -15.63 5.58
N MET A 358 3.33 -15.89 5.24
CA MET A 358 4.47 -15.24 5.88
C MET A 358 4.39 -13.71 5.73
N THR A 359 4.05 -13.21 4.54
CA THR A 359 3.93 -11.77 4.29
C THR A 359 2.83 -11.13 5.13
N THR A 360 1.60 -11.66 5.11
CA THR A 360 0.48 -11.07 5.87
C THR A 360 0.69 -11.14 7.38
N MET A 361 1.40 -12.18 7.85
CA MET A 361 1.79 -12.36 9.26
C MET A 361 2.84 -11.33 9.68
N LEU A 362 3.96 -11.24 8.96
CA LEU A 362 5.05 -10.30 9.30
C LEU A 362 4.65 -8.83 9.09
N MET A 363 3.67 -8.56 8.23
CA MET A 363 3.07 -7.23 8.11
C MET A 363 2.03 -6.93 9.19
N GLY A 364 1.82 -7.80 10.17
CA GLY A 364 0.92 -7.56 11.32
C GLY A 364 -0.58 -7.53 10.96
N TYR A 365 -0.95 -7.82 9.70
CA TYR A 365 -2.36 -7.77 9.28
C TYR A 365 -3.19 -8.93 9.78
N LYS A 366 -2.62 -10.15 9.79
CA LYS A 366 -3.27 -11.33 10.37
C LYS A 366 -2.33 -12.03 11.34
N ARG A 367 -2.87 -12.34 12.53
CA ARG A 367 -2.12 -12.93 13.63
C ARG A 367 -1.79 -14.42 13.39
N PRO A 368 -0.65 -14.91 13.90
CA PRO A 368 -0.26 -16.33 13.82
C PRO A 368 -1.34 -17.30 14.27
N ASP A 369 -1.98 -17.07 15.42
CA ASP A 369 -3.07 -17.89 15.95
C ASP A 369 -4.26 -17.99 14.98
N TYR A 370 -4.70 -16.85 14.44
CA TYR A 370 -5.77 -16.83 13.43
C TYR A 370 -5.39 -17.60 12.17
N LEU A 371 -4.15 -17.41 11.67
CA LEU A 371 -3.66 -18.09 10.47
C LEU A 371 -3.53 -19.60 10.67
N ALA A 372 -3.14 -20.04 11.88
CA ALA A 372 -3.12 -21.45 12.24
C ALA A 372 -4.54 -22.04 12.32
N LYS A 373 -5.48 -21.35 12.97
CA LYS A 373 -6.90 -21.77 13.07
C LYS A 373 -7.55 -21.98 11.71
N ILE A 374 -7.22 -21.17 10.71
CA ILE A 374 -7.75 -21.32 9.35
C ILE A 374 -6.89 -22.23 8.45
N GLY A 375 -5.88 -22.91 9.01
CA GLY A 375 -5.05 -23.88 8.31
C GLY A 375 -4.03 -23.28 7.33
N ARG A 376 -3.63 -22.02 7.51
CA ARG A 376 -2.62 -21.35 6.66
C ARG A 376 -1.20 -21.46 7.20
N ILE A 377 -1.04 -21.75 8.49
CA ILE A 377 0.21 -22.15 9.12
C ILE A 377 0.01 -23.55 9.68
N HIS A 378 0.91 -24.45 9.33
CA HIS A 378 0.98 -25.77 9.93
C HIS A 378 2.18 -25.81 10.87
N ALA A 379 1.94 -25.70 12.17
CA ALA A 379 2.96 -25.71 13.22
C ALA A 379 2.35 -26.14 14.56
N GLY A 380 3.18 -26.54 15.50
CA GLY A 380 2.76 -26.85 16.87
C GLY A 380 2.31 -25.62 17.65
N GLY A 381 1.47 -25.79 18.69
CA GLY A 381 0.95 -24.70 19.51
C GLY A 381 2.06 -23.83 20.11
N GLU A 382 3.11 -24.43 20.64
CA GLU A 382 4.29 -23.71 21.19
C GLU A 382 4.95 -22.79 20.15
N THR A 383 5.01 -23.22 18.88
CA THR A 383 5.52 -22.38 17.77
C THR A 383 4.59 -21.22 17.49
N ILE A 384 3.27 -21.44 17.50
CA ILE A 384 2.29 -20.37 17.26
C ILE A 384 2.36 -19.34 18.39
N ASP A 385 2.40 -19.76 19.65
CA ASP A 385 2.57 -18.86 20.80
C ASP A 385 3.87 -18.07 20.70
N MET A 386 4.97 -18.72 20.33
CA MET A 386 6.26 -18.06 20.11
C MET A 386 6.18 -17.00 19.01
N LEU A 387 5.47 -17.26 17.90
CA LEU A 387 5.28 -16.27 16.82
C LEU A 387 4.37 -15.12 17.25
N GLU A 388 3.31 -15.39 18.04
CA GLU A 388 2.45 -14.35 18.64
C GLU A 388 3.24 -13.39 19.53
N ASP A 389 4.16 -13.92 20.31
CA ASP A 389 5.02 -13.12 21.20
C ASP A 389 6.07 -12.32 20.43
N ALA A 390 6.62 -12.88 19.34
CA ALA A 390 7.75 -12.29 18.61
C ALA A 390 7.34 -11.18 17.63
N ILE A 391 6.11 -11.20 17.11
CA ILE A 391 5.66 -10.31 16.04
C ILE A 391 4.79 -9.18 16.60
N GLU A 392 5.07 -7.95 16.18
CA GLU A 392 4.25 -6.78 16.55
C GLU A 392 2.82 -6.91 16.03
N GLN A 393 1.87 -6.35 16.79
CA GLN A 393 0.44 -6.38 16.48
C GLN A 393 -0.03 -5.00 16.06
N GLN A 394 0.14 -4.68 14.80
CA GLN A 394 -0.37 -3.45 14.21
C GLN A 394 -0.59 -3.66 12.71
N PRO A 395 -1.82 -3.55 12.21
CA PRO A 395 -2.08 -3.55 10.77
C PRO A 395 -1.41 -2.37 10.07
N PRO A 396 -0.97 -2.54 8.80
CA PRO A 396 -0.38 -1.46 8.04
C PRO A 396 -1.39 -0.36 7.69
N TYR A 397 -0.99 0.89 7.84
CA TYR A 397 -1.67 2.05 7.29
C TYR A 397 -1.23 2.30 5.84
N ILE A 398 -2.15 2.34 4.91
CA ILE A 398 -1.87 2.65 3.50
C ILE A 398 -3.05 3.45 2.95
N SER A 399 -2.86 4.76 2.67
CA SER A 399 -3.86 5.62 2.02
C SER A 399 -3.51 5.94 0.56
N ASP A 400 -2.36 5.48 0.09
CA ASP A 400 -1.88 5.72 -1.27
C ASP A 400 -2.65 4.91 -2.30
N TYR A 401 -2.56 5.38 -3.57
CA TYR A 401 -3.04 4.67 -4.76
C TYR A 401 -2.04 4.91 -5.90
N PHE A 402 -1.51 3.84 -6.51
CA PHE A 402 -0.57 3.88 -7.64
C PHE A 402 -0.69 2.67 -8.58
#